data_f5356caffb19a9a36a3ae05c02a35e01
#
_entry.id   f5356caffb19a9a36a3ae05c02a35e01
#
_cell.length_a   1.000
_cell.length_b   1.000
_cell.length_c   1.000
_cell.angle_alpha   90.00
_cell.angle_beta   90.00
_cell.angle_gamma   90.00
#
_symmetry.space_group_name_H-M   'P 1'
#
loop_
_entity.id
_entity.type
_entity.pdbx_description
1 polymer ?
#
loop_
_entity_poly.entity_id
_entity_poly.type
_entity_poly.pdbx_seq_one_letter_code
_entity_poly.pdbx_strand_id
1 'polypeptide(L)'
;MTNKITYFEDLAVGQEASLSNMVTEDVINAFAAVSGDRNPVHLDAAYAAGTMFKERIAHGMLSAAYISAVFGMELPGPGAIYISQTLAFKA
;
A
#
# COMPACT_ATOMS: atom_id res chain seq x y z
N MET A 1 -2.49 20.29 -2.00
CA MET A 1 -2.26 19.21 -2.97
C MET A 1 -2.53 19.72 -4.38
N THR A 2 -1.61 19.52 -5.28
CA THR A 2 -1.81 19.92 -6.67
C THR A 2 -2.46 18.79 -7.45
N ASN A 3 -3.45 19.12 -8.29
CA ASN A 3 -4.10 18.17 -9.19
C ASN A 3 -3.48 18.25 -10.58
N LYS A 4 -2.16 18.34 -10.62
CA LYS A 4 -1.45 18.44 -11.88
C LYS A 4 -1.54 17.12 -12.63
N ILE A 5 -2.00 17.20 -13.89
CA ILE A 5 -2.06 16.04 -14.77
C ILE A 5 -0.72 15.93 -15.50
N THR A 6 -0.16 14.72 -15.49
CA THR A 6 1.02 14.40 -16.28
C THR A 6 0.56 13.68 -17.54
N TYR A 7 0.88 14.26 -18.69
CA TYR A 7 0.54 13.67 -19.98
C TYR A 7 1.63 12.70 -20.43
N PHE A 8 1.29 11.81 -21.35
CA PHE A 8 2.24 10.82 -21.86
C PHE A 8 3.54 11.47 -22.35
N GLU A 9 3.44 12.63 -22.98
CA GLU A 9 4.58 13.37 -23.53
C GLU A 9 5.53 13.89 -22.42
N ASP A 10 5.03 14.00 -21.20
CA ASP A 10 5.81 14.47 -20.05
C ASP A 10 6.58 13.34 -19.37
N LEU A 11 6.33 12.09 -19.76
CA LEU A 11 6.97 10.93 -19.15
C LEU A 11 8.31 10.65 -19.81
N ALA A 12 9.27 10.22 -19.03
CA ALA A 12 10.60 9.85 -19.51
C ALA A 12 11.07 8.57 -18.83
N VAL A 13 11.81 7.77 -19.55
CA VAL A 13 12.45 6.58 -18.97
C VAL A 13 13.42 7.00 -17.89
N GLY A 14 13.35 6.35 -16.74
CA GLY A 14 14.19 6.69 -15.60
C GLY A 14 13.55 7.65 -14.61
N GLN A 15 12.38 8.20 -14.93
CA GLN A 15 11.62 9.00 -13.96
C GLN A 15 11.26 8.18 -12.73
N GLU A 16 11.31 8.82 -11.57
CA GLU A 16 11.02 8.17 -10.29
C GLU A 16 10.08 9.04 -9.46
N ALA A 17 9.31 8.37 -8.61
CA ALA A 17 8.51 9.02 -7.58
C ALA A 17 8.46 8.12 -6.37
N SER A 18 8.25 8.72 -5.20
CA SER A 18 8.15 7.97 -3.96
C SER A 18 7.21 8.68 -2.99
N LEU A 19 6.66 7.87 -2.08
CA LEU A 19 5.92 8.34 -0.91
C LEU A 19 6.45 7.59 0.29
N SER A 20 6.45 8.24 1.43
CA SER A 20 6.84 7.61 2.70
C SER A 20 5.65 7.57 3.62
N ASN A 21 5.43 6.42 4.23
CA ASN A 21 4.32 6.21 5.16
C ASN A 21 4.82 5.44 6.38
N MET A 22 4.36 5.85 7.55
CA MET A 22 4.59 5.10 8.77
C MET A 22 3.45 4.10 8.94
N VAL A 23 3.78 2.81 8.98
CA VAL A 23 2.78 1.76 9.21
C VAL A 23 2.61 1.59 10.72
N THR A 24 1.54 2.18 11.24
CA THR A 24 1.19 2.13 12.66
C THR A 24 0.06 1.13 12.90
N GLU A 25 -0.23 0.84 14.17
CA GLU A 25 -1.39 0.01 14.53
C GLU A 25 -2.70 0.64 14.02
N ASP A 26 -2.81 1.97 14.07
CA ASP A 26 -3.99 2.67 13.56
C ASP A 26 -4.16 2.46 12.07
N VAL A 27 -3.09 2.46 11.31
CA VAL A 27 -3.12 2.19 9.85
C VAL A 27 -3.60 0.77 9.57
N ILE A 28 -3.07 -0.21 10.31
CA ILE A 28 -3.46 -1.62 10.14
C ILE A 28 -4.94 -1.78 10.49
N ASN A 29 -5.39 -1.17 11.59
CA ASN A 29 -6.78 -1.23 12.00
C ASN A 29 -7.71 -0.57 10.96
N ALA A 30 -7.29 0.57 10.39
CA ALA A 30 -8.04 1.25 9.36
C ALA A 30 -8.15 0.41 8.08
N PHE A 31 -7.06 -0.24 7.69
CA PHE A 31 -7.07 -1.12 6.51
C PHE A 31 -7.96 -2.33 6.73
N ALA A 32 -7.91 -2.94 7.92
CA ALA A 32 -8.81 -4.04 8.28
C ALA A 32 -10.27 -3.61 8.20
N ALA A 33 -10.58 -2.41 8.66
CA ALA A 33 -11.94 -1.89 8.65
C ALA A 33 -12.45 -1.66 7.22
N VAL A 34 -11.62 -1.07 6.35
CA VAL A 34 -12.03 -0.74 4.99
C VAL A 34 -12.05 -1.96 4.07
N SER A 35 -11.15 -2.91 4.27
CA SER A 35 -11.05 -4.11 3.44
C SER A 35 -11.93 -5.26 3.91
N GLY A 36 -12.29 -5.28 5.20
CA GLY A 36 -12.95 -6.41 5.83
C GLY A 36 -12.00 -7.55 6.22
N ASP A 37 -10.71 -7.43 5.93
CA ASP A 37 -9.71 -8.43 6.29
C ASP A 37 -9.29 -8.25 7.75
N ARG A 38 -9.97 -8.96 8.63
CA ARG A 38 -9.77 -8.91 10.08
C ARG A 38 -9.04 -10.14 10.61
N ASN A 39 -8.17 -10.71 9.81
CA ASN A 39 -7.39 -11.86 10.24
C ASN A 39 -6.64 -11.51 11.53
N PRO A 40 -6.74 -12.34 12.58
CA PRO A 40 -6.13 -12.03 13.87
C PRO A 40 -4.62 -11.86 13.84
N VAL A 41 -3.92 -12.38 12.84
CA VAL A 41 -2.48 -12.15 12.70
C VAL A 41 -2.15 -10.66 12.52
N HIS A 42 -3.10 -9.88 12.02
CA HIS A 42 -2.95 -8.43 11.86
C HIS A 42 -3.44 -7.65 13.07
N LEU A 43 -4.44 -8.16 13.79
CA LEU A 43 -5.19 -7.39 14.79
C LEU A 43 -4.95 -7.81 16.23
N ASP A 44 -4.56 -9.05 16.47
CA ASP A 44 -4.47 -9.63 17.82
C ASP A 44 -3.02 -9.97 18.15
N ALA A 45 -2.43 -9.18 19.03
CA ALA A 45 -1.03 -9.36 19.43
C ALA A 45 -0.78 -10.71 20.11
N ALA A 46 -1.72 -11.18 20.92
CA ALA A 46 -1.58 -12.47 21.59
C ALA A 46 -1.64 -13.63 20.58
N TYR A 47 -2.54 -13.55 19.62
CA TYR A 47 -2.61 -14.53 18.54
C TYR A 47 -1.33 -14.51 17.71
N ALA A 48 -0.88 -13.32 17.31
CA ALA A 48 0.31 -13.15 16.46
C ALA A 48 1.57 -13.66 17.16
N ALA A 49 1.67 -13.52 18.47
CA ALA A 49 2.80 -14.03 19.25
C ALA A 49 2.97 -15.54 19.12
N GLY A 50 1.89 -16.28 18.88
CA GLY A 50 1.91 -17.72 18.68
C GLY A 50 2.17 -18.16 17.25
N THR A 51 2.34 -17.22 16.32
CA THR A 51 2.60 -17.52 14.89
C THR A 51 4.10 -17.47 14.61
N MET A 52 4.46 -17.87 13.37
CA MET A 52 5.84 -17.77 12.89
C MET A 52 6.37 -16.34 12.89
N PHE A 53 5.48 -15.34 12.84
CA PHE A 53 5.84 -13.92 12.80
C PHE A 53 6.14 -13.34 14.16
N LYS A 54 5.65 -13.95 15.25
CA LYS A 54 5.87 -13.57 16.65
C LYS A 54 5.24 -12.25 17.07
N GLU A 55 4.75 -11.46 16.15
CA GLU A 55 4.09 -10.17 16.41
C GLU A 55 3.07 -9.88 15.31
N ARG A 56 2.25 -8.87 15.54
CA ARG A 56 1.29 -8.42 14.51
C ARG A 56 2.04 -7.98 13.26
N ILE A 57 1.50 -8.35 12.11
CA ILE A 57 2.06 -7.94 10.81
C ILE A 57 1.03 -7.12 10.04
N ALA A 58 1.53 -6.28 9.14
CA ALA A 58 0.67 -5.55 8.23
C ALA A 58 0.15 -6.47 7.12
N HIS A 59 -1.02 -6.14 6.60
CA HIS A 59 -1.57 -6.83 5.43
C HIS A 59 -0.64 -6.61 4.22
N GLY A 60 -0.36 -7.66 3.48
CA GLY A 60 0.43 -7.52 2.24
C GLY A 60 -0.23 -6.57 1.25
N MET A 61 -1.56 -6.62 1.15
CA MET A 61 -2.31 -5.73 0.27
C MET A 61 -2.26 -4.27 0.70
N LEU A 62 -1.91 -3.96 1.96
CA LEU A 62 -1.65 -2.59 2.39
C LEU A 62 -0.44 -2.02 1.63
N SER A 63 0.62 -2.80 1.47
CA SER A 63 1.77 -2.40 0.67
C SER A 63 1.37 -2.12 -0.79
N ALA A 64 0.52 -2.97 -1.35
CA ALA A 64 -0.01 -2.77 -2.70
C ALA A 64 -0.82 -1.47 -2.79
N ALA A 65 -1.59 -1.14 -1.76
CA ALA A 65 -2.36 0.10 -1.71
C ALA A 65 -1.44 1.34 -1.70
N TYR A 66 -0.32 1.29 -0.99
CA TYR A 66 0.66 2.36 -1.00
C TYR A 66 1.35 2.51 -2.37
N ILE A 67 1.63 1.41 -3.05
CA ILE A 67 2.15 1.44 -4.42
C ILE A 67 1.13 2.11 -5.35
N SER A 68 -0.13 1.75 -5.21
CA SER A 68 -1.22 2.38 -5.97
C SER A 68 -1.27 3.89 -5.73
N ALA A 69 -1.03 4.34 -4.51
CA ALA A 69 -1.00 5.75 -4.17
C ALA A 69 0.12 6.51 -4.91
N VAL A 70 1.30 5.88 -5.08
CA VAL A 70 2.38 6.49 -5.84
C VAL A 70 1.95 6.73 -7.30
N PHE A 71 1.33 5.73 -7.92
CA PHE A 71 0.85 5.87 -9.29
C PHE A 71 -0.28 6.89 -9.40
N GLY A 72 -1.20 6.89 -8.46
CA GLY A 72 -2.38 7.76 -8.52
C GLY A 72 -2.13 9.21 -8.15
N MET A 73 -1.15 9.46 -7.27
CA MET A 73 -0.92 10.81 -6.72
C MET A 73 0.36 11.47 -7.23
N GLU A 74 1.39 10.68 -7.56
CA GLU A 74 2.70 11.24 -7.85
C GLU A 74 3.13 11.05 -9.30
N LEU A 75 3.16 9.80 -9.79
CA LEU A 75 3.66 9.52 -11.14
C LEU A 75 2.97 8.27 -11.71
N PRO A 76 2.17 8.39 -12.76
CA PRO A 76 1.84 9.60 -13.51
C PRO A 76 0.89 10.57 -12.80
N GLY A 77 0.27 10.19 -11.69
CA GLY A 77 -0.62 11.06 -10.93
C GLY A 77 -2.05 11.09 -11.48
N PRO A 78 -2.80 12.17 -11.21
CA PRO A 78 -4.19 12.25 -11.63
C PRO A 78 -4.37 11.98 -13.12
N GLY A 79 -5.40 11.22 -13.46
CA GLY A 79 -5.66 10.76 -14.82
C GLY A 79 -5.18 9.34 -15.08
N ALA A 80 -4.31 8.79 -14.22
CA ALA A 80 -3.86 7.41 -14.34
C ALA A 80 -4.95 6.45 -13.87
N ILE A 81 -5.06 5.32 -14.55
CA ILE A 81 -5.96 4.24 -14.17
C ILE A 81 -5.15 2.96 -14.01
N TYR A 82 -5.29 2.36 -12.85
CA TYR A 82 -4.60 1.11 -12.52
C TYR A 82 -5.38 -0.04 -13.15
N ILE A 83 -4.76 -0.77 -14.07
CA ILE A 83 -5.44 -1.85 -14.79
C ILE A 83 -5.11 -3.21 -14.17
N SER A 84 -3.83 -3.50 -13.98
CA SER A 84 -3.41 -4.81 -13.47
C SER A 84 -2.03 -4.75 -12.85
N GLN A 85 -1.74 -5.76 -12.03
CA GLN A 85 -0.41 -5.97 -11.46
C GLN A 85 -0.27 -7.43 -11.03
N THR A 86 0.97 -7.84 -10.83
CA THR A 86 1.28 -9.10 -10.13
C THR A 86 2.08 -8.79 -8.88
N LEU A 87 1.82 -9.54 -7.81
CA LEU A 87 2.47 -9.37 -6.53
C LEU A 87 2.98 -10.71 -6.01
N ALA A 88 4.13 -10.68 -5.36
CA ALA A 88 4.65 -11.82 -4.61
C ALA A 88 5.10 -11.30 -3.25
N PHE A 89 4.46 -11.78 -2.18
CA PHE A 89 4.80 -11.38 -0.80
C PHE A 89 5.79 -12.41 -0.25
N LYS A 90 7.00 -11.96 -0.02
CA LYS A 90 8.07 -12.80 0.52
C LYS A 90 8.36 -12.38 1.96
N ALA A 91 8.53 -13.38 2.82
CA ALA A 91 8.82 -13.14 4.22
C ALA A 91 10.18 -12.49 4.44
#